data_3ac6addac11fbb53435775a1b6097505
#
_entry.id   3ac6addac11fbb53435775a1b6097505
#
_cell.length_a   1.000
_cell.length_b   1.000
_cell.length_c   1.000
_cell.angle_alpha   90.00
_cell.angle_beta   90.00
_cell.angle_gamma   90.00
#
_symmetry.space_group_name_H-M   'P 1'
#
loop_
_entity.id
_entity.type
_entity.pdbx_description
1 polymer ?
#
loop_
_entity_poly.entity_id
_entity_poly.type
_entity_poly.pdbx_seq_one_letter_code
_entity_poly.pdbx_strand_id
1 'polypeptide(L)'
;MKETETRNLKDEILEVTGRMFLQYGYSGTTFQKVADELHIAKSSITYHFKNKFMIMETFIDDLFFQIKQYIDCFPDEYKNRYWRHCLIYIYAYQKIMSTPRNIELFYHKDQQSQWQKHKLLIVSQIYEEIEKDFHKSYDLTDLQMKAYIDMGARSKLFQTYQENPNFMTLHQYCYYHIYLIGALCKLDEQTIQENIRDA
;
A
#
# COMPACT_ATOMS: atom_id res chain seq x y z
N MET A 1 -3.68 -39.58 5.58
CA MET A 1 -3.51 -38.75 6.78
C MET A 1 -3.11 -37.38 6.30
N LYS A 2 -4.00 -36.38 6.37
CA LYS A 2 -3.66 -34.98 6.06
C LYS A 2 -2.82 -34.48 7.23
N GLU A 3 -1.59 -34.05 6.96
CA GLU A 3 -0.79 -33.27 7.91
C GLU A 3 -1.59 -32.00 8.24
N THR A 4 -2.06 -31.93 9.47
CA THR A 4 -2.61 -30.72 10.07
C THR A 4 -1.38 -29.83 10.32
N GLU A 5 -1.07 -28.91 9.39
CA GLU A 5 -0.15 -27.79 9.68
C GLU A 5 -0.64 -27.14 10.96
N THR A 6 0.16 -27.21 12.00
CA THR A 6 -0.09 -26.52 13.27
C THR A 6 0.00 -25.02 12.95
N ARG A 7 -1.15 -24.38 12.74
CA ARG A 7 -1.20 -22.91 12.52
C ARG A 7 -0.48 -22.23 13.67
N ASN A 8 0.45 -21.35 13.32
CA ASN A 8 1.18 -20.56 14.28
C ASN A 8 0.20 -19.55 14.93
N LEU A 9 0.22 -19.40 16.26
CA LEU A 9 -0.62 -18.43 16.99
C LEU A 9 -0.55 -17.01 16.41
N LYS A 10 0.60 -16.62 15.88
CA LYS A 10 0.77 -15.33 15.20
C LYS A 10 -0.16 -15.21 13.98
N ASP A 11 -0.29 -16.28 13.19
CA ASP A 11 -1.13 -16.29 11.98
C ASP A 11 -2.61 -16.30 12.36
N GLU A 12 -3.01 -16.98 13.44
CA GLU A 12 -4.38 -16.94 13.96
C GLU A 12 -4.75 -15.54 14.45
N ILE A 13 -3.83 -14.85 15.15
CA ILE A 13 -4.03 -13.46 15.59
C ILE A 13 -4.21 -12.54 14.38
N LEU A 14 -3.40 -12.69 13.34
CA LEU A 14 -3.53 -11.93 12.09
C LEU A 14 -4.91 -12.16 11.47
N GLU A 15 -5.29 -13.41 11.23
CA GLU A 15 -6.56 -13.76 10.59
C GLU A 15 -7.77 -13.18 11.34
N VAL A 16 -7.85 -13.43 12.67
CA VAL A 16 -8.96 -12.94 13.50
C VAL A 16 -8.99 -11.42 13.54
N THR A 17 -7.84 -10.77 13.70
CA THR A 17 -7.77 -9.30 13.72
C THR A 17 -8.18 -8.71 12.36
N GLY A 18 -7.77 -9.31 11.25
CA GLY A 18 -8.16 -8.89 9.91
C GLY A 18 -9.66 -8.98 9.69
N ARG A 19 -10.28 -10.10 10.08
CA ARG A 19 -11.73 -10.27 10.03
C ARG A 19 -12.46 -9.20 10.88
N MET A 20 -11.94 -8.92 12.08
CA MET A 20 -12.51 -7.88 12.95
C MET A 20 -12.33 -6.46 12.39
N PHE A 21 -11.23 -6.17 11.73
CA PHE A 21 -11.05 -4.88 11.03
C PHE A 21 -12.11 -4.68 9.95
N LEU A 22 -12.42 -5.71 9.18
CA LEU A 22 -13.46 -5.64 8.14
C LEU A 22 -14.87 -5.50 8.76
N GLN A 23 -15.13 -6.17 9.88
CA GLN A 23 -16.43 -6.18 10.52
C GLN A 23 -16.69 -4.93 11.36
N TYR A 24 -15.74 -4.54 12.21
CA TYR A 24 -15.91 -3.50 13.25
C TYR A 24 -15.11 -2.22 12.98
N GLY A 25 -14.29 -2.19 11.92
CA GLY A 25 -13.35 -1.13 11.62
C GLY A 25 -12.10 -1.15 12.52
N TYR A 26 -11.16 -0.28 12.18
CA TYR A 26 -9.92 -0.16 12.96
C TYR A 26 -10.20 0.25 14.42
N SER A 27 -11.01 1.28 14.62
CA SER A 27 -11.34 1.79 15.96
C SER A 27 -12.15 0.80 16.79
N GLY A 28 -13.06 0.05 16.16
CA GLY A 28 -13.91 -0.95 16.83
C GLY A 28 -13.19 -2.24 17.22
N THR A 29 -11.99 -2.49 16.69
CA THR A 29 -11.16 -3.67 16.96
C THR A 29 -10.16 -3.37 18.07
N THR A 30 -10.13 -4.21 19.11
CA THR A 30 -9.18 -4.10 20.23
C THR A 30 -8.50 -5.43 20.50
N PHE A 31 -7.29 -5.40 21.05
CA PHE A 31 -6.58 -6.62 21.47
C PHE A 31 -7.36 -7.46 22.49
N GLN A 32 -8.19 -6.82 23.31
CA GLN A 32 -9.06 -7.58 24.23
C GLN A 32 -10.08 -8.40 23.46
N LYS A 33 -10.81 -7.80 22.51
CA LYS A 33 -11.77 -8.53 21.67
C LYS A 33 -11.15 -9.68 20.88
N VAL A 34 -9.94 -9.47 20.35
CA VAL A 34 -9.18 -10.51 19.62
C VAL A 34 -8.79 -11.65 20.58
N ALA A 35 -8.33 -11.30 21.79
CA ALA A 35 -7.98 -12.29 22.82
C ALA A 35 -9.18 -13.11 23.27
N ASP A 36 -10.33 -12.44 23.47
CA ASP A 36 -11.58 -13.09 23.85
C ASP A 36 -12.06 -14.08 22.76
N GLU A 37 -11.99 -13.68 21.49
CA GLU A 37 -12.36 -14.52 20.35
C GLU A 37 -11.45 -15.75 20.18
N LEU A 38 -10.15 -15.58 20.43
CA LEU A 38 -9.16 -16.67 20.36
C LEU A 38 -9.06 -17.50 21.65
N HIS A 39 -9.79 -17.10 22.71
CA HIS A 39 -9.69 -17.72 24.03
C HIS A 39 -8.27 -17.75 24.60
N ILE A 40 -7.49 -16.68 24.39
CA ILE A 40 -6.10 -16.52 24.86
C ILE A 40 -5.95 -15.30 25.76
N ALA A 41 -4.84 -15.23 26.47
CA ALA A 41 -4.50 -14.03 27.24
C ALA A 41 -4.10 -12.87 26.30
N LYS A 42 -4.52 -11.64 26.59
CA LYS A 42 -4.12 -10.44 25.86
C LYS A 42 -2.60 -10.30 25.77
N SER A 43 -1.86 -10.76 26.78
CA SER A 43 -0.39 -10.77 26.80
C SER A 43 0.20 -11.61 25.68
N SER A 44 -0.47 -12.68 25.24
CA SER A 44 -0.04 -13.50 24.12
C SER A 44 -0.09 -12.70 22.79
N ILE A 45 -1.09 -11.83 22.62
CA ILE A 45 -1.17 -10.95 21.46
C ILE A 45 -0.05 -9.90 21.53
N THR A 46 0.14 -9.25 22.69
CA THR A 46 1.16 -8.21 22.83
C THR A 46 2.60 -8.73 22.75
N TYR A 47 2.80 -10.01 22.96
CA TYR A 47 4.06 -10.69 22.70
C TYR A 47 4.42 -10.70 21.20
N HIS A 48 3.44 -10.95 20.32
CA HIS A 48 3.64 -11.00 18.87
C HIS A 48 3.54 -9.62 18.22
N PHE A 49 2.64 -8.77 18.70
CA PHE A 49 2.33 -7.47 18.12
C PHE A 49 2.25 -6.40 19.19
N LYS A 50 3.16 -5.44 19.17
CA LYS A 50 3.20 -4.33 20.16
C LYS A 50 1.93 -3.49 20.15
N ASN A 51 1.29 -3.35 19.00
CA ASN A 51 0.04 -2.61 18.82
C ASN A 51 -0.72 -3.13 17.58
N LYS A 52 -2.00 -2.76 17.46
CA LYS A 52 -2.84 -3.21 16.34
C LYS A 52 -2.46 -2.57 14.99
N PHE A 53 -1.70 -1.46 15.04
CA PHE A 53 -1.17 -0.85 13.83
C PHE A 53 -0.20 -1.79 13.10
N MET A 54 0.67 -2.51 13.82
CA MET A 54 1.56 -3.50 13.22
C MET A 54 0.81 -4.60 12.46
N ILE A 55 -0.35 -5.03 13.00
CA ILE A 55 -1.19 -6.02 12.31
C ILE A 55 -1.78 -5.43 11.04
N MET A 56 -2.30 -4.21 11.11
CA MET A 56 -2.85 -3.51 9.93
C MET A 56 -1.77 -3.27 8.87
N GLU A 57 -0.56 -2.92 9.29
CA GLU A 57 0.61 -2.75 8.40
C GLU A 57 0.90 -4.04 7.64
N THR A 58 0.92 -5.19 8.34
CA THR A 58 1.11 -6.52 7.71
C THR A 58 0.09 -6.76 6.60
N PHE A 59 -1.19 -6.49 6.81
CA PHE A 59 -2.21 -6.70 5.78
C PHE A 59 -2.00 -5.85 4.53
N ILE A 60 -1.62 -4.60 4.70
CA ILE A 60 -1.43 -3.71 3.55
C ILE A 60 -0.14 -4.07 2.82
N ASP A 61 0.90 -4.44 3.55
CA ASP A 61 2.16 -4.90 2.94
C ASP A 61 1.96 -6.23 2.18
N ASP A 62 1.19 -7.17 2.74
CA ASP A 62 0.80 -8.41 2.07
C ASP A 62 -0.01 -8.14 0.80
N LEU A 63 -0.93 -7.17 0.81
CA LEU A 63 -1.67 -6.78 -0.37
C LEU A 63 -0.73 -6.33 -1.50
N PHE A 64 0.20 -5.42 -1.19
CA PHE A 64 1.17 -4.96 -2.18
C PHE A 64 2.11 -6.06 -2.64
N PHE A 65 2.52 -6.95 -1.73
CA PHE A 65 3.35 -8.10 -2.06
C PHE A 65 2.64 -9.05 -3.03
N GLN A 66 1.39 -9.43 -2.75
CA GLN A 66 0.60 -10.30 -3.61
C GLN A 66 0.38 -9.70 -5.01
N ILE A 67 0.10 -8.39 -5.08
CA ILE A 67 -0.06 -7.69 -6.36
C ILE A 67 1.24 -7.72 -7.16
N LYS A 68 2.38 -7.43 -6.53
CA LYS A 68 3.70 -7.51 -7.18
C LYS A 68 3.98 -8.91 -7.71
N GLN A 69 3.75 -9.94 -6.88
CA GLN A 69 3.93 -11.34 -7.30
C GLN A 69 3.05 -11.69 -8.49
N TYR A 70 1.79 -11.26 -8.49
CA TYR A 70 0.88 -11.49 -9.61
C TYR A 70 1.37 -10.83 -10.90
N ILE A 71 1.78 -9.58 -10.85
CA ILE A 71 2.30 -8.85 -12.02
C ILE A 71 3.58 -9.51 -12.53
N ASP A 72 4.47 -9.94 -11.63
CA ASP A 72 5.74 -10.58 -11.98
C ASP A 72 5.59 -12.01 -12.54
N CYS A 73 4.37 -12.61 -12.50
CA CYS A 73 4.06 -13.86 -13.21
C CYS A 73 3.95 -13.71 -14.72
N PHE A 74 3.91 -12.48 -15.26
CA PHE A 74 3.77 -12.18 -16.68
C PHE A 74 5.01 -11.44 -17.24
N PRO A 75 6.20 -12.07 -17.23
CA PRO A 75 7.44 -11.40 -17.62
C PRO A 75 7.46 -10.96 -19.08
N ASP A 76 6.73 -11.64 -19.97
CA ASP A 76 6.65 -11.31 -21.39
C ASP A 76 5.86 -10.02 -21.67
N GLU A 77 5.03 -9.58 -20.72
CA GLU A 77 4.26 -8.34 -20.79
C GLU A 77 5.00 -7.15 -20.16
N TYR A 78 6.14 -7.41 -19.53
CA TYR A 78 6.91 -6.39 -18.85
C TYR A 78 7.49 -5.37 -19.82
N LYS A 79 7.19 -4.09 -19.62
CA LYS A 79 7.70 -2.99 -20.45
C LYS A 79 8.88 -2.26 -19.79
N ASN A 80 8.64 -1.73 -18.62
CA ASN A 80 9.62 -1.01 -17.80
C ASN A 80 9.11 -0.87 -16.36
N ARG A 81 9.94 -0.39 -15.45
CA ARG A 81 9.58 -0.26 -14.02
C ARG A 81 8.52 0.79 -13.77
N TYR A 82 8.43 1.84 -14.57
CA TYR A 82 7.36 2.81 -14.44
C TYR A 82 6.00 2.20 -14.77
N TRP A 83 5.87 1.49 -15.89
CA TRP A 83 4.65 0.74 -16.24
C TRP A 83 4.28 -0.28 -15.15
N ARG A 84 5.26 -1.02 -14.64
CA ARG A 84 5.03 -1.97 -13.54
C ARG A 84 4.47 -1.28 -12.29
N HIS A 85 4.97 -0.10 -11.94
CA HIS A 85 4.45 0.68 -10.83
C HIS A 85 3.05 1.23 -11.09
N CYS A 86 2.74 1.64 -12.32
CA CYS A 86 1.37 2.00 -12.72
C CYS A 86 0.40 0.86 -12.41
N LEU A 87 0.68 -0.36 -12.87
CA LEU A 87 -0.14 -1.54 -12.57
C LEU A 87 -0.30 -1.80 -11.06
N ILE A 88 0.81 -1.82 -10.32
CA ILE A 88 0.78 -2.06 -8.87
C ILE A 88 -0.16 -1.08 -8.19
N TYR A 89 -0.07 0.20 -8.50
CA TYR A 89 -0.91 1.22 -7.86
C TYR A 89 -2.36 1.16 -8.30
N ILE A 90 -2.65 0.90 -9.59
CA ILE A 90 -4.01 0.73 -10.08
C ILE A 90 -4.70 -0.42 -9.33
N TYR A 91 -4.10 -1.62 -9.31
CA TYR A 91 -4.67 -2.78 -8.61
C TYR A 91 -4.79 -2.55 -7.10
N ALA A 92 -3.77 -1.96 -6.47
CA ALA A 92 -3.81 -1.67 -5.04
C ALA A 92 -4.94 -0.70 -4.68
N TYR A 93 -5.09 0.39 -5.42
CA TYR A 93 -6.15 1.36 -5.14
C TYR A 93 -7.54 0.85 -5.48
N GLN A 94 -7.71 0.06 -6.53
CA GLN A 94 -8.97 -0.63 -6.78
C GLN A 94 -9.38 -1.48 -5.57
N LYS A 95 -8.44 -2.19 -4.95
CA LYS A 95 -8.71 -2.99 -3.78
C LYS A 95 -8.92 -2.15 -2.53
N ILE A 96 -8.07 -1.16 -2.27
CA ILE A 96 -8.17 -0.27 -1.11
C ILE A 96 -9.46 0.53 -1.14
N MET A 97 -9.86 1.04 -2.30
CA MET A 97 -11.05 1.89 -2.44
C MET A 97 -12.33 1.10 -2.75
N SER A 98 -12.27 -0.25 -2.72
CA SER A 98 -13.44 -1.10 -3.00
C SER A 98 -14.53 -1.04 -1.94
N THR A 99 -14.18 -0.68 -0.70
CA THR A 99 -15.14 -0.56 0.41
C THR A 99 -14.78 0.59 1.36
N PRO A 100 -15.76 1.21 2.03
CA PRO A 100 -15.48 2.23 3.04
C PRO A 100 -14.55 1.75 4.16
N ARG A 101 -14.60 0.45 4.51
CA ARG A 101 -13.71 -0.15 5.52
C ARG A 101 -12.26 -0.20 5.08
N ASN A 102 -12.01 -0.58 3.84
CA ASN A 102 -10.66 -0.61 3.31
C ASN A 102 -10.07 0.81 3.24
N ILE A 103 -10.88 1.79 2.86
CA ILE A 103 -10.50 3.21 2.85
C ILE A 103 -10.11 3.66 4.27
N GLU A 104 -10.95 3.37 5.28
CA GLU A 104 -10.69 3.68 6.70
C GLU A 104 -9.36 3.08 7.16
N LEU A 105 -9.14 1.78 6.90
CA LEU A 105 -7.91 1.07 7.28
C LEU A 105 -6.67 1.70 6.65
N PHE A 106 -6.72 1.98 5.35
CA PHE A 106 -5.59 2.59 4.65
C PHE A 106 -5.30 4.01 5.14
N TYR A 107 -6.34 4.80 5.40
CA TYR A 107 -6.21 6.15 5.94
C TYR A 107 -5.53 6.14 7.32
N HIS A 108 -5.95 5.25 8.22
CA HIS A 108 -5.30 5.11 9.53
C HIS A 108 -3.81 4.75 9.43
N LYS A 109 -3.44 3.90 8.47
CA LYS A 109 -2.03 3.57 8.20
C LYS A 109 -1.26 4.81 7.73
N ASP A 110 -1.81 5.57 6.79
CA ASP A 110 -1.12 6.72 6.18
C ASP A 110 -0.81 7.84 7.19
N GLN A 111 -1.59 7.97 8.26
CA GLN A 111 -1.41 8.99 9.31
C GLN A 111 -0.33 8.63 10.36
N GLN A 112 0.24 7.42 10.35
CA GLN A 112 1.22 7.02 11.37
C GLN A 112 2.64 7.47 11.05
N SER A 113 3.29 8.16 11.98
CA SER A 113 4.64 8.73 11.80
C SER A 113 5.73 7.68 11.55
N GLN A 114 5.62 6.49 12.15
CA GLN A 114 6.56 5.38 11.92
C GLN A 114 6.45 4.85 10.49
N TRP A 115 5.23 4.73 9.98
CA TRP A 115 4.96 4.37 8.60
C TRP A 115 5.55 5.39 7.62
N GLN A 116 5.43 6.68 7.89
CA GLN A 116 5.96 7.72 7.02
C GLN A 116 7.49 7.60 6.81
N LYS A 117 8.24 7.23 7.85
CA LYS A 117 9.71 7.01 7.73
C LYS A 117 10.04 5.78 6.88
N HIS A 118 9.34 4.66 7.11
CA HIS A 118 9.55 3.44 6.33
C HIS A 118 9.14 3.63 4.86
N LYS A 119 8.01 4.28 4.64
CA LYS A 119 7.49 4.62 3.32
C LYS A 119 8.46 5.49 2.51
N LEU A 120 9.16 6.44 3.15
CA LEU A 120 10.15 7.28 2.48
C LEU A 120 11.23 6.44 1.79
N LEU A 121 11.77 5.43 2.46
CA LEU A 121 12.78 4.54 1.89
C LEU A 121 12.22 3.76 0.70
N ILE A 122 11.04 3.16 0.85
CA ILE A 122 10.39 2.39 -0.22
C ILE A 122 10.11 3.26 -1.43
N VAL A 123 9.55 4.46 -1.23
CA VAL A 123 9.21 5.37 -2.33
C VAL A 123 10.47 5.90 -3.00
N SER A 124 11.53 6.20 -2.24
CA SER A 124 12.82 6.60 -2.83
C SER A 124 13.41 5.48 -3.71
N GLN A 125 13.32 4.21 -3.29
CA GLN A 125 13.76 3.07 -4.09
C GLN A 125 12.95 2.93 -5.39
N ILE A 126 11.63 3.19 -5.35
CA ILE A 126 10.78 3.20 -6.56
C ILE A 126 11.30 4.22 -7.57
N TYR A 127 11.59 5.43 -7.14
CA TYR A 127 12.16 6.47 -7.99
C TYR A 127 13.51 6.06 -8.57
N GLU A 128 14.39 5.51 -7.73
CA GLU A 128 15.69 5.01 -8.16
C GLU A 128 15.57 3.93 -9.24
N GLU A 129 14.65 2.97 -9.05
CA GLU A 129 14.42 1.90 -10.01
C GLU A 129 13.90 2.43 -11.35
N ILE A 130 12.96 3.37 -11.35
CA ILE A 130 12.41 3.98 -12.57
C ILE A 130 13.51 4.76 -13.29
N GLU A 131 14.26 5.59 -12.58
CA GLU A 131 15.30 6.41 -13.19
C GLU A 131 16.42 5.58 -13.79
N LYS A 132 16.78 4.44 -13.21
CA LYS A 132 17.72 3.48 -13.80
C LYS A 132 17.22 2.94 -15.16
N ASP A 133 15.96 2.57 -15.26
CA ASP A 133 15.38 2.07 -16.52
C ASP A 133 15.38 3.12 -17.63
N PHE A 134 15.21 4.40 -17.29
CA PHE A 134 15.22 5.51 -18.23
C PHE A 134 16.59 6.22 -18.33
N HIS A 135 17.66 5.59 -17.80
CA HIS A 135 19.03 6.10 -17.87
C HIS A 135 19.18 7.54 -17.35
N LYS A 136 18.38 7.90 -16.33
CA LYS A 136 18.46 9.22 -15.68
C LYS A 136 19.56 9.24 -14.63
N SER A 137 20.18 10.40 -14.44
CA SER A 137 21.08 10.62 -13.32
C SER A 137 20.29 11.09 -12.10
N TYR A 138 20.62 10.55 -10.93
CA TYR A 138 19.99 10.90 -9.66
C TYR A 138 21.04 10.97 -8.55
N ASP A 139 20.71 11.70 -7.49
CA ASP A 139 21.40 11.62 -6.19
C ASP A 139 20.42 11.28 -5.08
N LEU A 140 20.92 10.91 -3.92
CA LEU A 140 20.08 10.49 -2.79
C LEU A 140 19.14 11.61 -2.31
N THR A 141 19.57 12.86 -2.36
CA THR A 141 18.77 14.02 -1.94
C THR A 141 17.61 14.22 -2.92
N ASP A 142 17.88 14.15 -4.22
CA ASP A 142 16.85 14.27 -5.27
C ASP A 142 15.80 13.16 -5.14
N LEU A 143 16.21 11.89 -4.94
CA LEU A 143 15.30 10.78 -4.71
C LEU A 143 14.42 10.98 -3.47
N GLN A 144 14.99 11.44 -2.37
CA GLN A 144 14.24 11.74 -1.16
C GLN A 144 13.26 12.88 -1.35
N MET A 145 13.65 13.95 -2.04
CA MET A 145 12.76 15.08 -2.35
C MET A 145 11.58 14.65 -3.21
N LYS A 146 11.79 13.84 -4.25
CA LYS A 146 10.73 13.24 -5.05
C LYS A 146 9.77 12.42 -4.19
N ALA A 147 10.31 11.58 -3.31
CA ALA A 147 9.51 10.77 -2.39
C ALA A 147 8.68 11.64 -1.43
N TYR A 148 9.22 12.73 -0.88
CA TYR A 148 8.46 13.65 -0.03
C TYR A 148 7.33 14.34 -0.79
N ILE A 149 7.59 14.79 -2.03
CA ILE A 149 6.56 15.44 -2.87
C ILE A 149 5.45 14.44 -3.20
N ASP A 150 5.81 13.24 -3.65
CA ASP A 150 4.86 12.18 -3.96
C ASP A 150 4.01 11.80 -2.75
N MET A 151 4.64 11.53 -1.62
CA MET A 151 3.95 11.16 -0.38
C MET A 151 2.97 12.25 0.08
N GLY A 152 3.38 13.51 0.01
CA GLY A 152 2.54 14.66 0.37
C GLY A 152 1.34 14.82 -0.57
N ALA A 153 1.58 14.79 -1.88
CA ALA A 153 0.54 14.92 -2.89
C ALA A 153 -0.47 13.75 -2.80
N ARG A 154 0.03 12.53 -2.71
CA ARG A 154 -0.80 11.32 -2.59
C ARG A 154 -1.65 11.31 -1.32
N SER A 155 -1.08 11.66 -0.17
CA SER A 155 -1.82 11.75 1.09
C SER A 155 -2.93 12.79 1.00
N LYS A 156 -2.67 13.96 0.39
CA LYS A 156 -3.69 14.99 0.20
C LYS A 156 -4.77 14.60 -0.80
N LEU A 157 -4.40 13.98 -1.91
CA LEU A 157 -5.37 13.46 -2.89
C LEU A 157 -6.27 12.39 -2.25
N PHE A 158 -5.71 11.48 -1.46
CA PHE A 158 -6.46 10.44 -0.75
C PHE A 158 -7.43 11.04 0.27
N GLN A 159 -6.97 11.99 1.07
CA GLN A 159 -7.82 12.73 2.01
C GLN A 159 -8.98 13.43 1.27
N THR A 160 -8.68 14.10 0.17
CA THR A 160 -9.70 14.80 -0.63
C THR A 160 -10.74 13.83 -1.21
N TYR A 161 -10.29 12.67 -1.71
CA TYR A 161 -11.18 11.62 -2.18
C TYR A 161 -12.11 11.09 -1.08
N GLN A 162 -11.58 10.93 0.14
CA GLN A 162 -12.36 10.47 1.28
C GLN A 162 -13.38 11.51 1.77
N GLU A 163 -12.95 12.78 1.87
CA GLU A 163 -13.79 13.88 2.36
C GLU A 163 -14.86 14.30 1.35
N ASN A 164 -14.58 14.19 0.06
CA ASN A 164 -15.47 14.57 -1.03
C ASN A 164 -15.45 13.56 -2.19
N PRO A 165 -16.15 12.42 -2.06
CA PRO A 165 -16.15 11.35 -3.07
C PRO A 165 -16.64 11.79 -4.46
N ASN A 166 -17.34 12.93 -4.55
CA ASN A 166 -17.82 13.48 -5.83
C ASN A 166 -16.79 14.40 -6.52
N PHE A 167 -15.69 14.74 -5.84
CA PHE A 167 -14.67 15.65 -6.37
C PHE A 167 -13.83 14.97 -7.46
N MET A 168 -13.50 13.70 -7.28
CA MET A 168 -12.76 12.93 -8.27
C MET A 168 -13.19 11.45 -8.26
N THR A 169 -13.10 10.81 -9.41
CA THR A 169 -13.29 9.36 -9.52
C THR A 169 -12.04 8.59 -9.09
N LEU A 170 -12.18 7.29 -8.81
CA LEU A 170 -11.02 6.41 -8.57
C LEU A 170 -10.04 6.42 -9.75
N HIS A 171 -10.56 6.42 -10.98
CA HIS A 171 -9.72 6.51 -12.18
C HIS A 171 -8.90 7.81 -12.20
N GLN A 172 -9.51 8.96 -11.90
CA GLN A 172 -8.79 10.24 -11.82
C GLN A 172 -7.74 10.23 -10.70
N TYR A 173 -8.08 9.65 -9.53
CA TYR A 173 -7.11 9.50 -8.43
C TYR A 173 -5.88 8.70 -8.86
N CYS A 174 -6.08 7.53 -9.46
CA CYS A 174 -4.99 6.69 -9.97
C CYS A 174 -4.18 7.44 -11.03
N TYR A 175 -4.86 8.05 -12.01
CA TYR A 175 -4.22 8.80 -13.07
C TYR A 175 -3.29 9.89 -12.54
N TYR A 176 -3.77 10.77 -11.67
CA TYR A 176 -2.95 11.86 -11.14
C TYR A 176 -1.78 11.38 -10.29
N HIS A 177 -1.97 10.30 -9.53
CA HIS A 177 -0.88 9.74 -8.74
C HIS A 177 0.22 9.15 -9.64
N ILE A 178 -0.12 8.28 -10.58
CA ILE A 178 0.88 7.65 -11.45
C ILE A 178 1.50 8.66 -12.43
N TYR A 179 0.72 9.64 -12.91
CA TYR A 179 1.24 10.76 -13.70
C TYR A 179 2.31 11.54 -12.92
N LEU A 180 2.05 11.86 -11.66
CA LEU A 180 3.02 12.55 -10.79
C LEU A 180 4.36 11.82 -10.70
N ILE A 181 4.33 10.49 -10.57
CA ILE A 181 5.57 9.69 -10.52
C ILE A 181 6.40 9.89 -11.80
N GLY A 182 5.78 9.77 -12.95
CA GLY A 182 6.44 9.98 -14.24
C GLY A 182 7.00 11.41 -14.39
N ALA A 183 6.21 12.41 -14.00
CA ALA A 183 6.60 13.82 -14.04
C ALA A 183 7.80 14.11 -13.11
N LEU A 184 7.83 13.56 -11.89
CA LEU A 184 8.95 13.70 -10.97
C LEU A 184 10.22 13.01 -11.47
N CYS A 185 10.10 11.92 -12.22
CA CYS A 185 11.21 11.29 -12.95
C CYS A 185 11.59 12.06 -14.23
N LYS A 186 10.93 13.18 -14.53
CA LYS A 186 11.16 13.97 -15.75
C LYS A 186 11.08 13.12 -17.03
N LEU A 187 10.13 12.20 -17.07
CA LEU A 187 9.78 11.47 -18.28
C LEU A 187 9.04 12.44 -19.23
N ASP A 188 9.19 12.23 -20.54
CA ASP A 188 8.41 13.01 -21.50
C ASP A 188 6.93 12.61 -21.47
N GLU A 189 6.07 13.54 -21.89
CA GLU A 189 4.62 13.39 -21.82
C GLU A 189 4.13 12.16 -22.60
N GLN A 190 4.73 11.86 -23.75
CA GLN A 190 4.34 10.70 -24.55
C GLN A 190 4.62 9.41 -23.79
N THR A 191 5.82 9.28 -23.22
CA THR A 191 6.22 8.12 -22.40
C THR A 191 5.26 7.93 -21.20
N ILE A 192 4.90 9.02 -20.51
CA ILE A 192 3.95 8.94 -19.37
C ILE A 192 2.60 8.42 -19.86
N GLN A 193 2.03 9.02 -20.90
CA GLN A 193 0.69 8.67 -21.39
C GLN A 193 0.63 7.24 -21.94
N GLU A 194 1.66 6.78 -22.65
CA GLU A 194 1.76 5.42 -23.17
C GLU A 194 1.76 4.39 -22.02
N ASN A 195 2.58 4.61 -21.00
CA ASN A 195 2.65 3.69 -19.86
C ASN A 195 1.34 3.65 -19.04
N ILE A 196 0.67 4.79 -18.87
CA ILE A 196 -0.62 4.87 -18.16
C ILE A 196 -1.72 4.16 -18.96
N ARG A 197 -1.77 4.38 -20.29
CA ARG A 197 -2.77 3.75 -21.15
C ARG A 197 -2.63 2.24 -21.20
N ASP A 198 -1.40 1.75 -21.19
CA ASP A 198 -1.08 0.35 -21.38
C ASP A 198 -1.06 -0.43 -20.04
N ALA A 199 -1.25 0.26 -18.89
CA ALA A 199 -1.42 -0.33 -17.58
C ALA A 199 -2.89 -0.51 -17.21
#